data_9f4a4da47f9731b134ddd03ee53a4a8a
#
_entry.id   9f4a4da47f9731b134ddd03ee53a4a8a
#
_cell.length_a   1.000
_cell.length_b   1.000
_cell.length_c   1.000
_cell.angle_alpha   90.00
_cell.angle_beta   90.00
_cell.angle_gamma   90.00
#
_symmetry.space_group_name_H-M   'P 1'
#
loop_
_entity.id
_entity.type
_entity.pdbx_description
1 polymer ?
#
loop_
_entity_poly.entity_id
_entity_poly.type
_entity_poly.pdbx_seq_one_letter_code
_entity_poly.pdbx_strand_id
1 'polypeptide(L)'
;RFAWDSYRRFVQMYGDVVLGMKPTNKEDIDPFEKIIEEVKHAKGVKLDNELEVEDLKELVKKFKAAVKEQTGKDFPTCAYEQLWGAICAVFDSWMNERAILYRKMEGIPDEWGTAVNVQAMVFGNMGDTSATGVCFSRDAATGEDLFNGEYLINAQGEDVVAGIRTPQQITKIGSQRWAQLAGVSEEERAAKYPSMEEAMPEIYQELDALQTKLENHYKDMQDMEFTVQEGKLWFLQ
;
A
#
# COMPACT_ATOMS: atom_id res chain seq x y z
N ARG A 1 16.70 -0.63 -9.83
CA ARG A 1 15.38 -0.03 -9.96
C ARG A 1 14.68 0.04 -8.59
N PHE A 2 14.52 -1.08 -7.90
CA PHE A 2 13.82 -1.17 -6.61
C PHE A 2 14.24 -0.07 -5.61
N ALA A 3 15.54 0.10 -5.33
CA ALA A 3 16.01 1.09 -4.36
C ALA A 3 15.63 2.55 -4.74
N TRP A 4 15.64 2.89 -6.03
CA TRP A 4 15.27 4.23 -6.49
C TRP A 4 13.75 4.45 -6.46
N ASP A 5 12.96 3.42 -6.77
CA ASP A 5 11.50 3.49 -6.65
C ASP A 5 11.07 3.63 -5.17
N SER A 6 11.65 2.81 -4.29
CA SER A 6 11.40 2.93 -2.84
C SER A 6 11.82 4.31 -2.29
N TYR A 7 12.95 4.84 -2.75
CA TYR A 7 13.39 6.17 -2.33
C TYR A 7 12.49 7.29 -2.87
N ARG A 8 12.02 7.18 -4.12
CA ARG A 8 11.05 8.10 -4.70
C ARG A 8 9.77 8.13 -3.86
N ARG A 9 9.18 6.96 -3.55
CA ARG A 9 7.98 6.81 -2.71
C ARG A 9 8.22 7.38 -1.31
N PHE A 10 9.36 7.11 -0.72
CA PHE A 10 9.73 7.66 0.59
C PHE A 10 9.78 9.19 0.58
N VAL A 11 10.43 9.81 -0.41
CA VAL A 11 10.52 11.28 -0.50
C VAL A 11 9.14 11.90 -0.68
N GLN A 12 8.27 11.29 -1.50
CA GLN A 12 6.89 11.72 -1.69
C GLN A 12 6.11 11.64 -0.37
N MET A 13 6.05 10.46 0.25
CA MET A 13 5.29 10.26 1.49
C MET A 13 5.80 11.14 2.64
N TYR A 14 7.11 11.29 2.76
CA TYR A 14 7.70 12.18 3.76
C TYR A 14 7.33 13.65 3.51
N GLY A 15 7.38 14.08 2.26
CA GLY A 15 6.95 15.41 1.85
C GLY A 15 5.48 15.67 2.18
N ASP A 16 4.62 14.76 1.81
CA ASP A 16 3.17 14.87 2.02
C ASP A 16 2.77 14.87 3.49
N VAL A 17 3.31 13.91 4.24
CA VAL A 17 2.85 13.65 5.62
C VAL A 17 3.68 14.42 6.64
N VAL A 18 5.02 14.34 6.56
CA VAL A 18 5.90 14.93 7.59
C VAL A 18 6.10 16.41 7.36
N LEU A 19 6.24 16.84 6.09
CA LEU A 19 6.45 18.24 5.74
C LEU A 19 5.14 18.98 5.41
N GLY A 20 4.00 18.27 5.41
CA GLY A 20 2.67 18.86 5.22
C GLY A 20 2.43 19.41 3.81
N MET A 21 3.07 18.84 2.80
CA MET A 21 2.95 19.31 1.41
C MET A 21 1.68 18.80 0.71
N LYS A 22 1.01 17.80 1.27
CA LYS A 22 -0.24 17.28 0.70
C LYS A 22 -1.32 18.37 0.73
N PRO A 23 -1.95 18.67 -0.41
CA PRO A 23 -3.02 19.66 -0.46
C PRO A 23 -4.18 19.33 0.48
N THR A 24 -4.70 20.34 1.17
CA THR A 24 -5.88 20.21 2.04
C THR A 24 -7.18 20.19 1.23
N ASN A 25 -7.22 20.90 0.10
CA ASN A 25 -8.37 20.91 -0.79
C ASN A 25 -8.26 19.77 -1.80
N LYS A 26 -9.36 19.03 -2.02
CA LYS A 26 -9.41 17.93 -3.00
C LYS A 26 -9.29 18.38 -4.46
N GLU A 27 -9.46 19.68 -4.72
CA GLU A 27 -9.34 20.27 -6.06
C GLU A 27 -7.90 20.64 -6.41
N ASP A 28 -7.03 20.75 -5.41
CA ASP A 28 -5.62 21.08 -5.61
C ASP A 28 -4.83 19.81 -5.97
N ILE A 29 -3.99 19.91 -6.98
CA ILE A 29 -3.17 18.79 -7.45
C ILE A 29 -1.95 18.66 -6.52
N ASP A 30 -1.70 17.45 -6.06
CA ASP A 30 -0.49 17.09 -5.32
C ASP A 30 0.76 17.43 -6.16
N PRO A 31 1.71 18.21 -5.61
CA PRO A 31 2.89 18.64 -6.36
C PRO A 31 3.76 17.47 -6.82
N PHE A 32 3.81 16.37 -6.07
CA PHE A 32 4.57 15.18 -6.44
C PHE A 32 3.88 14.39 -7.55
N GLU A 33 2.56 14.23 -7.48
CA GLU A 33 1.80 13.58 -8.55
C GLU A 33 1.91 14.35 -9.87
N LYS A 34 1.85 15.68 -9.81
CA LYS A 34 2.06 16.50 -10.99
C LYS A 34 3.42 16.23 -11.64
N ILE A 35 4.50 16.17 -10.85
CA ILE A 35 5.85 15.90 -11.34
C ILE A 35 5.95 14.49 -11.94
N ILE A 36 5.30 13.48 -11.32
CA ILE A 36 5.26 12.09 -11.84
C ILE A 36 4.58 12.07 -13.20
N GLU A 37 3.41 12.70 -13.33
CA GLU A 37 2.65 12.74 -14.58
C GLU A 37 3.42 13.46 -15.70
N GLU A 38 4.10 14.56 -15.39
CA GLU A 38 4.97 15.25 -16.36
C GLU A 38 6.10 14.35 -16.88
N VAL A 39 6.75 13.56 -16.00
CA VAL A 39 7.81 12.64 -16.39
C VAL A 39 7.24 11.47 -17.20
N LYS A 40 6.13 10.86 -16.77
CA LYS A 40 5.45 9.80 -17.51
C LYS A 40 5.04 10.25 -18.90
N HIS A 41 4.44 11.43 -19.01
CA HIS A 41 4.04 12.00 -20.29
C HIS A 41 5.25 12.25 -21.22
N ALA A 42 6.34 12.79 -20.69
CA ALA A 42 7.57 13.02 -21.46
C ALA A 42 8.22 11.72 -21.97
N LYS A 43 8.02 10.62 -21.25
CA LYS A 43 8.54 9.28 -21.62
C LYS A 43 7.55 8.44 -22.43
N GLY A 44 6.28 8.86 -22.55
CA GLY A 44 5.25 8.12 -23.27
C GLY A 44 4.80 6.85 -22.55
N VAL A 45 4.98 6.76 -21.21
CA VAL A 45 4.55 5.64 -20.37
C VAL A 45 3.30 6.03 -19.56
N LYS A 46 2.55 5.02 -19.12
CA LYS A 46 1.32 5.22 -18.36
C LYS A 46 1.43 4.81 -16.89
N LEU A 47 2.23 3.80 -16.60
CA LEU A 47 2.35 3.23 -15.26
C LEU A 47 3.72 3.56 -14.65
N ASP A 48 3.76 3.76 -13.33
CA ASP A 48 4.98 4.04 -12.58
C ASP A 48 6.02 2.91 -12.69
N ASN A 49 5.54 1.66 -12.84
CA ASN A 49 6.42 0.50 -13.00
C ASN A 49 7.11 0.42 -14.38
N GLU A 50 6.70 1.24 -15.34
CA GLU A 50 7.34 1.36 -16.65
C GLU A 50 8.51 2.35 -16.64
N LEU A 51 8.65 3.14 -15.56
CA LEU A 51 9.75 4.11 -15.41
C LEU A 51 11.08 3.38 -15.16
N GLU A 52 12.10 3.80 -15.88
CA GLU A 52 13.46 3.29 -15.79
C GLU A 52 14.24 3.91 -14.61
N VAL A 53 15.41 3.37 -14.32
CA VAL A 53 16.25 3.83 -13.21
C VAL A 53 16.59 5.32 -13.31
N GLU A 54 16.90 5.79 -14.51
CA GLU A 54 17.28 7.19 -14.73
C GLU A 54 16.08 8.13 -14.54
N ASP A 55 14.88 7.71 -14.92
CA ASP A 55 13.65 8.47 -14.70
C ASP A 55 13.33 8.59 -13.20
N LEU A 56 13.53 7.50 -12.45
CA LEU A 56 13.35 7.51 -10.99
C LEU A 56 14.36 8.39 -10.27
N LYS A 57 15.61 8.45 -10.75
CA LYS A 57 16.62 9.38 -10.24
C LYS A 57 16.23 10.85 -10.52
N GLU A 58 15.71 11.10 -11.72
CA GLU A 58 15.21 12.43 -12.09
C GLU A 58 14.03 12.84 -11.20
N LEU A 59 13.07 11.94 -10.97
CA LEU A 59 11.94 12.17 -10.07
C LEU A 59 12.41 12.53 -8.66
N VAL A 60 13.31 11.75 -8.06
CA VAL A 60 13.86 12.06 -6.73
C VAL A 60 14.48 13.43 -6.68
N LYS A 61 15.22 13.82 -7.72
CA LYS A 61 15.81 15.15 -7.80
C LYS A 61 14.76 16.26 -7.86
N LYS A 62 13.74 16.09 -8.71
CA LYS A 62 12.62 17.03 -8.83
C LYS A 62 11.80 17.13 -7.54
N PHE A 63 11.54 16.01 -6.89
CA PHE A 63 10.83 15.98 -5.61
C PHE A 63 11.55 16.75 -4.52
N LYS A 64 12.87 16.54 -4.39
CA LYS A 64 13.68 17.31 -3.43
C LYS A 64 13.72 18.81 -3.75
N ALA A 65 13.70 19.15 -5.02
CA ALA A 65 13.62 20.56 -5.43
C ALA A 65 12.26 21.17 -5.06
N ALA A 66 11.16 20.45 -5.27
CA ALA A 66 9.82 20.87 -4.86
C ALA A 66 9.72 21.03 -3.32
N VAL A 67 10.30 20.09 -2.56
CA VAL A 67 10.40 20.24 -1.10
C VAL A 67 11.09 21.53 -0.71
N LYS A 68 12.24 21.82 -1.31
CA LYS A 68 12.99 23.04 -1.01
C LYS A 68 12.23 24.31 -1.40
N GLU A 69 11.54 24.28 -2.53
CA GLU A 69 10.75 25.43 -3.01
C GLU A 69 9.58 25.73 -2.07
N GLN A 70 8.83 24.70 -1.63
CA GLN A 70 7.66 24.89 -0.77
C GLN A 70 8.00 25.14 0.70
N THR A 71 9.00 24.44 1.23
CA THR A 71 9.33 24.51 2.66
C THR A 71 10.47 25.46 3.00
N GLY A 72 11.24 25.92 2.01
CA GLY A 72 12.46 26.69 2.18
C GLY A 72 13.64 25.88 2.74
N LYS A 73 13.49 24.57 2.96
CA LYS A 73 14.50 23.69 3.54
C LYS A 73 14.86 22.55 2.59
N ASP A 74 16.10 22.10 2.66
CA ASP A 74 16.51 20.90 1.94
C ASP A 74 15.86 19.65 2.55
N PHE A 75 15.56 18.66 1.72
CA PHE A 75 15.07 17.36 2.20
C PHE A 75 16.12 16.71 3.11
N PRO A 76 15.76 16.25 4.32
CA PRO A 76 16.72 15.67 5.26
C PRO A 76 17.34 14.39 4.68
N THR A 77 18.66 14.27 4.78
CA THR A 77 19.42 13.11 4.27
C THR A 77 19.90 12.19 5.39
N CYS A 78 19.87 12.64 6.63
CA CYS A 78 20.20 11.82 7.79
C CYS A 78 19.02 10.93 8.18
N ALA A 79 19.23 9.61 8.26
CA ALA A 79 18.18 8.65 8.61
C ALA A 79 17.54 8.91 9.98
N TYR A 80 18.32 9.39 10.95
CA TYR A 80 17.80 9.72 12.29
C TYR A 80 16.92 10.99 12.26
N GLU A 81 17.26 11.98 11.46
CA GLU A 81 16.42 13.17 11.28
C GLU A 81 15.11 12.82 10.59
N GLN A 82 15.16 11.95 9.58
CA GLN A 82 13.97 11.43 8.90
C GLN A 82 13.07 10.65 9.88
N LEU A 83 13.65 9.74 10.65
CA LEU A 83 12.91 8.96 11.65
C LEU A 83 12.28 9.87 12.70
N TRP A 84 13.04 10.82 13.24
CA TRP A 84 12.53 11.74 14.25
C TRP A 84 11.42 12.64 13.72
N GLY A 85 11.57 13.15 12.49
CA GLY A 85 10.51 13.89 11.81
C GLY A 85 9.23 13.09 11.65
N ALA A 86 9.33 11.82 11.25
CA ALA A 86 8.19 10.92 11.12
C ALA A 86 7.51 10.63 12.48
N ILE A 87 8.29 10.41 13.54
CA ILE A 87 7.78 10.23 14.91
C ILE A 87 7.01 11.47 15.36
N CYS A 88 7.57 12.66 15.17
CA CYS A 88 6.90 13.91 15.51
C CYS A 88 5.59 14.07 14.74
N ALA A 89 5.57 13.78 13.44
CA ALA A 89 4.37 13.86 12.62
C ALA A 89 3.25 12.92 13.12
N VAL A 90 3.58 11.73 13.61
CA VAL A 90 2.59 10.83 14.22
C VAL A 90 2.04 11.42 15.51
N PHE A 91 2.86 12.01 16.37
CA PHE A 91 2.36 12.68 17.58
C PHE A 91 1.49 13.90 17.24
N ASP A 92 1.90 14.70 16.26
CA ASP A 92 1.14 15.89 15.82
C ASP A 92 -0.22 15.49 15.21
N SER A 93 -0.31 14.31 14.58
CA SER A 93 -1.55 13.80 13.99
C SER A 93 -2.68 13.60 15.00
N TRP A 94 -2.37 13.47 16.30
CA TRP A 94 -3.36 13.45 17.38
C TRP A 94 -4.25 14.68 17.39
N MET A 95 -3.72 15.83 16.96
CA MET A 95 -4.40 17.13 16.97
C MET A 95 -5.00 17.50 15.60
N ASN A 96 -4.98 16.62 14.59
CA ASN A 96 -5.67 16.92 13.35
C ASN A 96 -7.21 16.80 13.49
N GLU A 97 -7.94 17.50 12.64
CA GLU A 97 -9.41 17.64 12.74
C GLU A 97 -10.14 16.29 12.73
N ARG A 98 -9.69 15.35 11.88
CA ARG A 98 -10.29 14.02 11.79
C ARG A 98 -10.11 13.22 13.08
N ALA A 99 -8.92 13.26 13.68
CA ALA A 99 -8.63 12.58 14.93
C ALA A 99 -9.41 13.18 16.10
N ILE A 100 -9.53 14.52 16.16
CA ILE A 100 -10.33 15.22 17.15
C ILE A 100 -11.83 14.85 17.05
N LEU A 101 -12.35 14.82 15.82
CA LEU A 101 -13.74 14.43 15.58
C LEU A 101 -14.01 12.99 16.00
N TYR A 102 -13.12 12.07 15.61
CA TYR A 102 -13.22 10.65 15.98
C TYR A 102 -13.24 10.47 17.51
N ARG A 103 -12.29 11.10 18.22
CA ARG A 103 -12.24 11.01 19.68
C ARG A 103 -13.52 11.54 20.35
N LYS A 104 -14.09 12.64 19.84
CA LYS A 104 -15.36 13.16 20.35
C LYS A 104 -16.51 12.19 20.15
N MET A 105 -16.54 11.48 19.01
CA MET A 105 -17.59 10.49 18.72
C MET A 105 -17.47 9.25 19.61
N GLU A 106 -16.24 8.79 19.85
CA GLU A 106 -15.97 7.58 20.62
C GLU A 106 -15.77 7.83 22.13
N GLY A 107 -15.87 9.08 22.58
CA GLY A 107 -15.69 9.43 24.00
C GLY A 107 -14.26 9.21 24.52
N ILE A 108 -13.26 9.31 23.64
CA ILE A 108 -11.85 9.13 23.97
C ILE A 108 -11.28 10.44 24.55
N PRO A 109 -10.69 10.41 25.76
CA PRO A 109 -10.10 11.60 26.38
C PRO A 109 -8.92 12.18 25.58
N ASP A 110 -8.89 13.50 25.42
CA ASP A 110 -7.83 14.19 24.67
C ASP A 110 -6.44 14.04 25.33
N GLU A 111 -6.40 13.88 26.64
CA GLU A 111 -5.17 13.73 27.44
C GLU A 111 -4.48 12.39 27.29
N TRP A 112 -5.10 11.39 26.66
CA TRP A 112 -4.44 10.09 26.47
C TRP A 112 -3.24 10.14 25.51
N GLY A 113 -3.34 10.95 24.46
CA GLY A 113 -2.32 11.00 23.44
C GLY A 113 -2.29 9.76 22.55
N THR A 114 -1.23 9.62 21.77
CA THR A 114 -1.00 8.48 20.89
C THR A 114 0.37 7.87 21.11
N ALA A 115 0.62 6.70 20.53
CA ALA A 115 1.89 6.00 20.58
C ALA A 115 2.47 5.79 19.16
N VAL A 116 3.77 5.57 19.08
CA VAL A 116 4.47 5.30 17.83
C VAL A 116 5.18 3.95 17.92
N ASN A 117 4.94 3.10 16.91
CA ASN A 117 5.71 1.89 16.69
C ASN A 117 6.64 2.08 15.49
N VAL A 118 7.91 1.76 15.66
CA VAL A 118 8.89 1.73 14.56
C VAL A 118 9.07 0.28 14.13
N GLN A 119 8.64 -0.03 12.91
CA GLN A 119 8.69 -1.38 12.36
C GLN A 119 9.60 -1.45 11.15
N ALA A 120 10.27 -2.59 10.98
CA ALA A 120 10.96 -2.89 9.73
C ALA A 120 9.93 -3.03 8.60
N MET A 121 10.20 -2.37 7.49
CA MET A 121 9.34 -2.45 6.31
C MET A 121 9.64 -3.72 5.52
N VAL A 122 8.59 -4.38 5.04
CA VAL A 122 8.67 -5.48 4.06
C VAL A 122 8.15 -5.01 2.72
N PHE A 123 8.65 -5.63 1.64
CA PHE A 123 8.45 -5.11 0.29
C PHE A 123 7.82 -6.14 -0.63
N GLY A 124 6.58 -5.88 -1.05
CA GLY A 124 5.85 -6.68 -2.03
C GLY A 124 6.27 -6.41 -3.50
N ASN A 125 7.17 -5.46 -3.73
CA ASN A 125 7.63 -5.04 -5.06
C ASN A 125 9.09 -5.42 -5.36
N MET A 126 9.55 -6.55 -4.85
CA MET A 126 10.90 -7.09 -5.10
C MET A 126 10.94 -8.17 -6.21
N GLY A 127 10.04 -8.06 -7.18
CA GLY A 127 9.96 -8.98 -8.31
C GLY A 127 8.77 -9.94 -8.24
N ASP A 128 8.75 -10.92 -9.16
CA ASP A 128 7.59 -11.79 -9.39
C ASP A 128 7.34 -12.82 -8.26
N THR A 129 8.29 -12.99 -7.35
CA THR A 129 8.14 -13.80 -6.13
C THR A 129 7.66 -12.98 -4.93
N SER A 130 7.32 -11.72 -5.16
CA SER A 130 6.84 -10.79 -4.14
C SER A 130 5.45 -10.29 -4.49
N ALA A 131 4.63 -10.03 -3.48
CA ALA A 131 3.25 -9.59 -3.64
C ALA A 131 2.79 -8.81 -2.39
N THR A 132 1.68 -8.12 -2.51
CA THR A 132 0.96 -7.55 -1.37
C THR A 132 -0.53 -7.79 -1.55
N GLY A 133 -1.29 -7.90 -0.47
CA GLY A 133 -2.72 -8.13 -0.55
C GLY A 133 -3.47 -7.90 0.75
N VAL A 134 -4.78 -7.95 0.60
CA VAL A 134 -5.75 -7.87 1.67
C VAL A 134 -6.70 -9.06 1.58
N CYS A 135 -7.12 -9.60 2.70
CA CYS A 135 -8.04 -10.73 2.71
C CYS A 135 -8.96 -10.73 3.93
N PHE A 136 -10.08 -11.43 3.78
CA PHE A 136 -11.11 -11.56 4.80
C PHE A 136 -11.37 -13.05 5.05
N SER A 137 -11.46 -13.42 6.31
CA SER A 137 -11.76 -14.83 6.67
C SER A 137 -13.16 -15.27 6.23
N ARG A 138 -14.07 -14.29 6.03
CA ARG A 138 -15.45 -14.50 5.53
C ARG A 138 -15.77 -13.45 4.47
N ASP A 139 -16.77 -13.75 3.66
CA ASP A 139 -17.35 -12.72 2.77
C ASP A 139 -17.92 -11.57 3.61
N ALA A 140 -17.35 -10.38 3.46
CA ALA A 140 -17.70 -9.20 4.25
C ALA A 140 -19.13 -8.69 4.00
N ALA A 141 -19.73 -9.02 2.86
CA ALA A 141 -21.08 -8.58 2.50
C ALA A 141 -22.16 -9.55 3.01
N THR A 142 -21.88 -10.85 3.03
CA THR A 142 -22.88 -11.90 3.32
C THR A 142 -22.62 -12.62 4.64
N GLY A 143 -21.38 -12.60 5.16
CA GLY A 143 -20.94 -13.39 6.31
C GLY A 143 -20.74 -14.88 5.99
N GLU A 144 -20.85 -15.27 4.70
CA GLU A 144 -20.58 -16.64 4.26
C GLU A 144 -19.15 -17.04 4.65
N ASP A 145 -18.98 -18.27 5.14
CA ASP A 145 -17.68 -18.84 5.48
C ASP A 145 -16.90 -19.14 4.18
N LEU A 146 -16.34 -18.07 3.64
CA LEU A 146 -15.61 -18.09 2.38
C LEU A 146 -14.39 -17.17 2.52
N PHE A 147 -13.20 -17.76 2.61
CA PHE A 147 -11.95 -17.03 2.54
C PHE A 147 -11.82 -16.33 1.20
N ASN A 148 -11.64 -15.02 1.22
CA ASN A 148 -11.60 -14.19 0.04
C ASN A 148 -10.65 -13.01 0.21
N GLY A 149 -10.31 -12.35 -0.89
CA GLY A 149 -9.43 -11.21 -0.88
C GLY A 149 -8.72 -11.03 -2.21
N GLU A 150 -7.86 -10.04 -2.23
CA GLU A 150 -7.18 -9.60 -3.44
C GLU A 150 -5.68 -9.42 -3.19
N TYR A 151 -4.88 -9.68 -4.22
CA TYR A 151 -3.43 -9.48 -4.16
C TYR A 151 -2.89 -8.94 -5.50
N LEU A 152 -1.73 -8.30 -5.45
CA LEU A 152 -0.98 -7.86 -6.61
C LEU A 152 0.45 -8.36 -6.53
N ILE A 153 0.92 -9.03 -7.59
CA ILE A 153 2.32 -9.42 -7.75
C ILE A 153 3.16 -8.17 -8.03
N ASN A 154 4.33 -8.12 -7.44
CA ASN A 154 5.31 -7.05 -7.59
C ASN A 154 4.69 -5.66 -7.37
N ALA A 155 4.09 -5.47 -6.18
CA ALA A 155 3.34 -4.27 -5.81
C ALA A 155 3.51 -3.94 -4.31
N GLN A 156 3.32 -2.68 -3.97
CA GLN A 156 3.19 -2.20 -2.59
C GLN A 156 1.70 -2.07 -2.20
N GLY A 157 1.39 -1.95 -0.90
CA GLY A 157 0.03 -1.83 -0.40
C GLY A 157 -0.76 -0.68 -1.03
N GLU A 158 -0.14 0.45 -1.26
CA GLU A 158 -0.74 1.60 -1.93
C GLU A 158 -1.18 1.30 -3.37
N ASP A 159 -0.49 0.40 -4.07
CA ASP A 159 -0.84 0.00 -5.45
C ASP A 159 -2.15 -0.82 -5.49
N VAL A 160 -2.45 -1.58 -4.42
CA VAL A 160 -3.72 -2.32 -4.27
C VAL A 160 -4.88 -1.35 -4.06
N VAL A 161 -4.69 -0.36 -3.20
CA VAL A 161 -5.72 0.61 -2.83
C VAL A 161 -6.00 1.61 -3.96
N ALA A 162 -4.97 1.96 -4.73
CA ALA A 162 -5.08 2.94 -5.82
C ALA A 162 -5.93 2.47 -7.01
N GLY A 163 -6.16 1.15 -7.15
CA GLY A 163 -6.99 0.59 -8.22
C GLY A 163 -6.43 0.78 -9.64
N ILE A 164 -5.14 1.09 -9.78
CA ILE A 164 -4.46 1.34 -11.07
C ILE A 164 -4.25 0.03 -11.85
N ARG A 165 -4.05 -1.07 -11.12
CA ARG A 165 -3.90 -2.43 -11.66
C ARG A 165 -5.07 -3.27 -11.21
N THR A 166 -5.55 -4.18 -12.07
CA THR A 166 -6.57 -5.16 -11.68
C THR A 166 -5.96 -6.16 -10.72
N PRO A 167 -6.42 -6.22 -9.46
CA PRO A 167 -5.91 -7.19 -8.51
C PRO A 167 -6.39 -8.60 -8.86
N GLN A 168 -5.60 -9.59 -8.45
CA GLN A 168 -5.91 -11.00 -8.58
C GLN A 168 -6.55 -11.51 -7.29
N GLN A 169 -7.38 -12.53 -7.39
CA GLN A 169 -8.09 -13.09 -6.25
C GLN A 169 -7.22 -14.08 -5.46
N ILE A 170 -7.41 -14.15 -4.15
CA ILE A 170 -6.68 -15.07 -3.27
C ILE A 170 -7.04 -16.53 -3.59
N THR A 171 -8.34 -16.83 -3.70
CA THR A 171 -8.82 -18.20 -3.93
C THR A 171 -9.13 -18.45 -5.40
N LYS A 172 -8.97 -19.70 -5.85
CA LYS A 172 -9.33 -20.13 -7.20
C LYS A 172 -10.82 -19.91 -7.47
N ILE A 173 -11.68 -20.24 -6.51
CA ILE A 173 -13.12 -20.04 -6.65
C ILE A 173 -13.49 -18.56 -6.79
N GLY A 174 -12.83 -17.67 -6.05
CA GLY A 174 -12.97 -16.23 -6.17
C GLY A 174 -12.54 -15.73 -7.55
N SER A 175 -11.39 -16.22 -8.04
CA SER A 175 -10.87 -15.89 -9.37
C SER A 175 -11.80 -16.34 -10.50
N GLN A 176 -12.39 -17.51 -10.38
CA GLN A 176 -13.38 -18.02 -11.35
C GLN A 176 -14.69 -17.21 -11.34
N ARG A 177 -15.20 -16.88 -10.15
CA ARG A 177 -16.38 -15.99 -10.01
C ARG A 177 -16.14 -14.62 -10.60
N TRP A 178 -14.96 -14.02 -10.30
CA TRP A 178 -14.56 -12.74 -10.89
C TRP A 178 -14.51 -12.79 -12.42
N ALA A 179 -13.86 -13.82 -12.99
CA ALA A 179 -13.73 -13.98 -14.42
C ALA A 179 -15.11 -14.12 -15.12
N GLN A 180 -16.02 -14.85 -14.52
CA GLN A 180 -17.39 -15.01 -15.00
C GLN A 180 -18.13 -13.66 -15.05
N LEU A 181 -17.99 -12.84 -14.00
CA LEU A 181 -18.61 -11.51 -13.94
C LEU A 181 -17.96 -10.51 -14.92
N ALA A 182 -16.64 -10.62 -15.10
CA ALA A 182 -15.89 -9.77 -16.02
C ALA A 182 -15.97 -10.20 -17.49
N GLY A 183 -16.59 -11.35 -17.79
CA GLY A 183 -16.65 -11.90 -19.14
C GLY A 183 -15.31 -12.41 -19.67
N VAL A 184 -14.40 -12.82 -18.78
CA VAL A 184 -13.07 -13.34 -19.09
C VAL A 184 -13.15 -14.87 -19.21
N SER A 185 -12.55 -15.45 -20.25
CA SER A 185 -12.49 -16.91 -20.41
C SER A 185 -11.59 -17.56 -19.35
N GLU A 186 -11.84 -18.87 -19.04
CA GLU A 186 -11.02 -19.58 -18.07
C GLU A 186 -9.53 -19.68 -18.51
N GLU A 187 -9.29 -19.80 -19.82
CA GLU A 187 -7.94 -19.82 -20.38
C GLU A 187 -7.22 -18.49 -20.14
N GLU A 188 -7.92 -17.39 -20.40
CA GLU A 188 -7.36 -16.05 -20.16
C GLU A 188 -7.20 -15.76 -18.65
N ARG A 189 -8.15 -16.17 -17.83
CA ARG A 189 -8.08 -16.06 -16.38
C ARG A 189 -6.82 -16.77 -15.85
N ALA A 190 -6.66 -18.05 -16.19
CA ALA A 190 -5.54 -18.86 -15.72
C ALA A 190 -4.18 -18.33 -16.19
N ALA A 191 -4.12 -17.75 -17.39
CA ALA A 191 -2.88 -17.19 -17.95
C ALA A 191 -2.51 -15.81 -17.41
N LYS A 192 -3.49 -14.91 -17.21
CA LYS A 192 -3.24 -13.51 -16.88
C LYS A 192 -3.61 -13.14 -15.44
N TYR A 193 -4.57 -13.84 -14.85
CA TYR A 193 -5.14 -13.53 -13.54
C TYR A 193 -5.24 -14.79 -12.64
N PRO A 194 -4.16 -15.57 -12.50
CA PRO A 194 -4.18 -16.73 -11.63
C PRO A 194 -4.47 -16.30 -10.19
N SER A 195 -5.22 -17.11 -9.46
CA SER A 195 -5.38 -16.90 -8.02
C SER A 195 -4.06 -17.09 -7.28
N MET A 196 -3.96 -16.58 -6.04
CA MET A 196 -2.81 -16.88 -5.19
C MET A 196 -2.68 -18.38 -4.91
N GLU A 197 -3.81 -19.07 -4.73
CA GLU A 197 -3.87 -20.51 -4.58
C GLU A 197 -3.16 -21.26 -5.73
N GLU A 198 -3.25 -20.74 -6.96
CA GLU A 198 -2.59 -21.30 -8.15
C GLU A 198 -1.16 -20.80 -8.33
N ALA A 199 -0.90 -19.51 -8.12
CA ALA A 199 0.38 -18.86 -8.39
C ALA A 199 1.42 -19.04 -7.26
N MET A 200 0.95 -19.09 -6.01
CA MET A 200 1.79 -19.16 -4.80
C MET A 200 1.17 -20.16 -3.78
N PRO A 201 1.03 -21.45 -4.10
CA PRO A 201 0.25 -22.40 -3.31
C PRO A 201 0.77 -22.58 -1.87
N GLU A 202 2.06 -22.53 -1.63
CA GLU A 202 2.64 -22.64 -0.29
C GLU A 202 2.29 -21.42 0.57
N ILE A 203 2.36 -20.25 0.00
CA ILE A 203 1.97 -18.98 0.65
C ILE A 203 0.47 -18.96 0.95
N TYR A 204 -0.34 -19.40 -0.01
CA TYR A 204 -1.79 -19.51 0.18
C TYR A 204 -2.14 -20.44 1.35
N GLN A 205 -1.51 -21.63 1.43
CA GLN A 205 -1.74 -22.57 2.52
C GLN A 205 -1.36 -21.99 3.89
N GLU A 206 -0.24 -21.25 3.96
CA GLU A 206 0.18 -20.59 5.19
C GLU A 206 -0.82 -19.49 5.60
N LEU A 207 -1.27 -18.68 4.65
CA LEU A 207 -2.25 -17.61 4.88
C LEU A 207 -3.61 -18.16 5.29
N ASP A 208 -4.09 -19.24 4.66
CA ASP A 208 -5.34 -19.91 4.99
C ASP A 208 -5.31 -20.53 6.41
N ALA A 209 -4.18 -21.12 6.80
CA ALA A 209 -4.00 -21.62 8.16
C ALA A 209 -3.99 -20.48 9.20
N LEU A 210 -3.40 -19.31 8.86
CA LEU A 210 -3.38 -18.14 9.73
C LEU A 210 -4.78 -17.54 9.91
N GLN A 211 -5.54 -17.33 8.81
CA GLN A 211 -6.89 -16.79 8.89
C GLN A 211 -7.80 -17.68 9.74
N THR A 212 -7.74 -18.99 9.54
CA THR A 212 -8.50 -19.97 10.34
C THR A 212 -8.15 -19.89 11.82
N LYS A 213 -6.86 -19.76 12.14
CA LYS A 213 -6.39 -19.63 13.53
C LYS A 213 -6.89 -18.35 14.18
N LEU A 214 -6.84 -17.22 13.48
CA LEU A 214 -7.28 -15.92 13.98
C LEU A 214 -8.79 -15.88 14.19
N GLU A 215 -9.58 -16.31 13.21
CA GLU A 215 -11.03 -16.37 13.36
C GLU A 215 -11.46 -17.27 14.53
N ASN A 216 -10.82 -18.42 14.68
CA ASN A 216 -11.08 -19.31 15.81
C ASN A 216 -10.70 -18.70 17.16
N HIS A 217 -9.66 -17.85 17.20
CA HIS A 217 -9.23 -17.19 18.42
C HIS A 217 -10.16 -16.04 18.82
N TYR A 218 -10.44 -15.13 17.87
CA TYR A 218 -11.27 -13.95 18.13
C TYR A 218 -12.77 -14.21 18.07
N LYS A 219 -13.19 -15.35 17.48
CA LYS A 219 -14.61 -15.73 17.29
C LYS A 219 -15.39 -14.72 16.45
N ASP A 220 -14.71 -14.05 15.55
CA ASP A 220 -15.29 -13.06 14.64
C ASP A 220 -14.52 -13.04 13.33
N MET A 221 -15.15 -12.49 12.27
CA MET A 221 -14.53 -12.27 10.97
C MET A 221 -13.25 -11.44 11.13
N GLN A 222 -12.25 -11.79 10.35
CA GLN A 222 -10.95 -11.09 10.35
C GLN A 222 -10.74 -10.41 9.02
N ASP A 223 -10.34 -9.14 9.10
CA ASP A 223 -9.78 -8.33 8.02
C ASP A 223 -8.26 -8.33 8.19
N MET A 224 -7.53 -8.70 7.13
CA MET A 224 -6.11 -9.02 7.25
C MET A 224 -5.33 -8.41 6.10
N GLU A 225 -4.15 -7.86 6.42
CA GLU A 225 -3.18 -7.36 5.45
C GLU A 225 -1.91 -8.20 5.48
N PHE A 226 -1.37 -8.49 4.30
CA PHE A 226 -0.14 -9.29 4.18
C PHE A 226 0.76 -8.81 3.04
N THR A 227 2.03 -9.16 3.15
CA THR A 227 3.03 -8.98 2.10
C THR A 227 3.81 -10.28 1.92
N VAL A 228 4.09 -10.63 0.68
CA VAL A 228 5.04 -11.68 0.32
C VAL A 228 6.31 -11.00 -0.18
N GLN A 229 7.41 -11.19 0.52
CA GLN A 229 8.71 -10.69 0.11
C GLN A 229 9.60 -11.87 -0.27
N GLU A 230 9.96 -11.96 -1.56
CA GLU A 230 10.86 -13.01 -2.08
C GLU A 230 10.45 -14.43 -1.64
N GLY A 231 9.15 -14.75 -1.80
CA GLY A 231 8.60 -16.06 -1.47
C GLY A 231 8.36 -16.31 0.01
N LYS A 232 8.48 -15.31 0.88
CA LYS A 232 8.19 -15.41 2.30
C LYS A 232 6.97 -14.58 2.68
N LEU A 233 6.00 -15.19 3.36
CA LEU A 233 4.82 -14.50 3.90
C LEU A 233 5.19 -13.63 5.11
N TRP A 234 4.65 -12.43 5.15
CA TRP A 234 4.66 -11.50 6.27
C TRP A 234 3.24 -11.04 6.53
N PHE A 235 2.75 -11.35 7.70
CA PHE A 235 1.46 -10.91 8.16
C PHE A 235 1.62 -9.53 8.82
N LEU A 236 0.84 -8.55 8.37
CA LEU A 236 1.06 -7.15 8.76
C LEU A 236 0.01 -6.64 9.76
N GLN A 237 -1.25 -6.97 9.46
CA GLN A 237 -2.37 -6.51 10.27
C GLN A 237 -3.51 -7.50 10.25
#